data_b23e2265a6772bae5beeaba9bcdd5e4f
#
_entry.id   b23e2265a6772bae5beeaba9bcdd5e4f
#
_cell.length_a   1.000
_cell.length_b   1.000
_cell.length_c   1.000
_cell.angle_alpha   90.00
_cell.angle_beta   90.00
_cell.angle_gamma   90.00
#
_symmetry.space_group_name_H-M   'P 1'
#
loop_
_entity.id
_entity.type
_entity.pdbx_description
1 polymer ?
#
loop_
_entity_poly.entity_id
_entity_poly.type
_entity_poly.pdbx_seq_one_letter_code
_entity_poly.pdbx_strand_id
1 'polypeptide(L)'
;MLSLQKHKIDLFIFSLYNIAINKLGDFKMNTNLEKLEFNKILEILKKHCVTYVGKKLVDSLMPNNNKSDVENMLKETFDAVNLSYRNSMPGFYEISNVEIELKNLEVNNTLSCKSLINLKNIFKLSQELKEYFSKDFLDSSEYPSLSPLFYELYTNKDIVTAIETAIIDENTIDDKASSTLKLIRKNIRNTEQNIRDTLNNFIHSSKYSKYIQENIITMRNNRFVIPVKDEYRSEIKGFVHDISNAGSTVFIEPISIFELNNNLSKLKIDEEIEIEKILMKLSSLFFPYIEEIKKDINLIGNLDFIFAKAKYSREIKGITPKINLKKEINLINARHPLIGFNKVVPISINLGNDFSTLVITGPNTGGKTVTLKTVGLLCAMACSGLNIPADENSSIYVFDKIFADIGDNQSISESLSTFSSHMTNIVEIIKDSSKNSLILVDELGSGTDPIEGANLAISILDYFQE
;
A
#
# COMPACT_ATOMS: atom_id res chain seq x y z
N MET A 1 -44.05 -5.03 -19.95
CA MET A 1 -43.40 -4.72 -18.64
C MET A 1 -42.93 -5.95 -17.89
N LEU A 2 -43.73 -7.00 -17.75
CA LEU A 2 -43.35 -8.24 -17.03
C LEU A 2 -42.20 -9.03 -17.64
N SER A 3 -42.02 -9.04 -18.97
CA SER A 3 -40.92 -9.75 -19.66
C SER A 3 -39.56 -9.07 -19.46
N LEU A 4 -39.53 -7.75 -19.37
CA LEU A 4 -38.30 -6.98 -19.11
C LEU A 4 -37.80 -7.10 -17.66
N GLN A 5 -38.73 -7.25 -16.70
CA GLN A 5 -38.36 -7.50 -15.31
C GLN A 5 -37.81 -8.92 -15.10
N LYS A 6 -38.39 -9.92 -15.77
CA LYS A 6 -37.91 -11.30 -15.72
C LYS A 6 -36.50 -11.42 -16.28
N HIS A 7 -36.23 -10.77 -17.42
CA HIS A 7 -34.87 -10.76 -18.04
C HIS A 7 -33.81 -10.06 -17.17
N LYS A 8 -34.18 -9.00 -16.45
CA LYS A 8 -33.27 -8.34 -15.48
C LYS A 8 -32.98 -9.19 -14.26
N ILE A 9 -33.98 -9.95 -13.78
CA ILE A 9 -33.82 -10.87 -12.63
C ILE A 9 -32.94 -12.04 -13.04
N ASP A 10 -33.15 -12.62 -14.24
CA ASP A 10 -32.33 -13.73 -14.75
C ASP A 10 -30.87 -13.31 -14.97
N LEU A 11 -30.62 -12.10 -15.49
CA LEU A 11 -29.29 -11.51 -15.61
C LEU A 11 -28.62 -11.25 -14.26
N PHE A 12 -29.40 -10.79 -13.28
CA PHE A 12 -28.89 -10.55 -11.91
C PHE A 12 -28.55 -11.86 -11.19
N ILE A 13 -29.40 -12.89 -11.31
CA ILE A 13 -29.16 -14.23 -10.76
C ILE A 13 -27.95 -14.88 -11.45
N PHE A 14 -27.83 -14.76 -12.78
CA PHE A 14 -26.67 -15.25 -13.53
C PHE A 14 -25.36 -14.53 -13.15
N SER A 15 -25.43 -13.21 -12.89
CA SER A 15 -24.30 -12.43 -12.37
C SER A 15 -23.91 -12.86 -10.96
N LEU A 16 -24.88 -13.07 -10.05
CA LEU A 16 -24.62 -13.54 -8.69
C LEU A 16 -24.08 -14.97 -8.67
N TYR A 17 -24.56 -15.84 -9.57
CA TYR A 17 -24.10 -17.22 -9.71
C TYR A 17 -22.65 -17.24 -10.21
N ASN A 18 -22.30 -16.43 -11.21
CA ASN A 18 -20.93 -16.29 -11.70
C ASN A 18 -19.98 -15.66 -10.66
N ILE A 19 -20.43 -14.68 -9.86
CA ILE A 19 -19.67 -14.11 -8.75
C ILE A 19 -19.43 -15.17 -7.65
N ALA A 20 -20.43 -16.01 -7.37
CA ALA A 20 -20.30 -17.09 -6.38
C ALA A 20 -19.34 -18.20 -6.87
N ILE A 21 -19.43 -18.58 -8.16
CA ILE A 21 -18.51 -19.57 -8.78
C ILE A 21 -17.08 -19.03 -8.81
N ASN A 22 -16.87 -17.77 -9.20
CA ASN A 22 -15.55 -17.14 -9.21
C ASN A 22 -14.98 -17.08 -7.78
N LYS A 23 -15.77 -16.69 -6.76
CA LYS A 23 -15.31 -16.69 -5.37
C LYS A 23 -14.99 -18.08 -4.84
N LEU A 24 -15.72 -19.13 -5.24
CA LEU A 24 -15.42 -20.52 -4.87
C LEU A 24 -14.15 -21.01 -5.60
N GLY A 25 -13.96 -20.64 -6.87
CA GLY A 25 -12.76 -20.93 -7.64
C GLY A 25 -11.53 -20.24 -7.04
N ASP A 26 -11.65 -18.99 -6.67
CA ASP A 26 -10.60 -18.18 -6.03
C ASP A 26 -10.23 -18.76 -4.65
N PHE A 27 -11.21 -19.23 -3.86
CA PHE A 27 -10.98 -19.84 -2.55
C PHE A 27 -10.24 -21.16 -2.66
N LYS A 28 -10.61 -22.04 -3.61
CA LYS A 28 -9.92 -23.33 -3.85
C LYS A 28 -8.50 -23.13 -4.43
N MET A 29 -8.32 -22.13 -5.29
CA MET A 29 -7.01 -21.80 -5.83
C MET A 29 -6.09 -21.26 -4.73
N ASN A 30 -6.63 -20.51 -3.78
CA ASN A 30 -5.88 -19.98 -2.63
C ASN A 30 -5.33 -21.09 -1.74
N THR A 31 -6.11 -22.15 -1.44
CA THR A 31 -5.67 -23.28 -0.62
C THR A 31 -4.53 -24.07 -1.26
N ASN A 32 -4.52 -24.29 -2.58
CA ASN A 32 -3.41 -24.94 -3.28
C ASN A 32 -2.12 -24.10 -3.22
N LEU A 33 -2.24 -22.78 -3.39
CA LEU A 33 -1.12 -21.84 -3.31
C LEU A 33 -0.56 -21.73 -1.88
N GLU A 34 -1.40 -21.82 -0.87
CA GLU A 34 -0.99 -21.88 0.55
C GLU A 34 -0.17 -23.13 0.85
N LYS A 35 -0.59 -24.32 0.34
CA LYS A 35 0.18 -25.56 0.46
C LYS A 35 1.57 -25.46 -0.20
N LEU A 36 1.68 -24.65 -1.26
CA LEU A 36 2.94 -24.32 -1.94
C LEU A 36 3.72 -23.18 -1.25
N GLU A 37 3.20 -22.60 -0.18
CA GLU A 37 3.80 -21.49 0.55
C GLU A 37 3.91 -20.18 -0.27
N PHE A 38 3.08 -20.01 -1.30
CA PHE A 38 3.08 -18.80 -2.14
C PHE A 38 2.71 -17.55 -1.35
N ASN A 39 1.86 -17.67 -0.34
CA ASN A 39 1.53 -16.61 0.61
C ASN A 39 2.76 -16.00 1.29
N LYS A 40 3.78 -16.82 1.62
CA LYS A 40 5.05 -16.34 2.20
C LYS A 40 5.85 -15.49 1.19
N ILE A 41 5.76 -15.82 -0.10
CA ILE A 41 6.36 -14.99 -1.16
C ILE A 41 5.65 -13.62 -1.22
N LEU A 42 4.31 -13.62 -1.15
CA LEU A 42 3.54 -12.37 -1.11
C LEU A 42 3.89 -11.49 0.09
N GLU A 43 4.08 -12.10 1.27
CA GLU A 43 4.53 -11.36 2.47
C GLU A 43 5.91 -10.70 2.28
N ILE A 44 6.85 -11.38 1.59
CA ILE A 44 8.17 -10.81 1.28
C ILE A 44 8.02 -9.66 0.27
N LEU A 45 7.26 -9.85 -0.80
CA LEU A 45 7.00 -8.81 -1.79
C LEU A 45 6.35 -7.58 -1.17
N LYS A 46 5.38 -7.78 -0.26
CA LYS A 46 4.70 -6.69 0.45
C LYS A 46 5.65 -5.84 1.29
N LYS A 47 6.70 -6.45 1.86
CA LYS A 47 7.75 -5.72 2.57
C LYS A 47 8.64 -4.89 1.64
N HIS A 48 8.72 -5.24 0.37
CA HIS A 48 9.47 -4.49 -0.64
C HIS A 48 8.66 -3.33 -1.23
N CYS A 49 7.33 -3.41 -1.21
CA CYS A 49 6.46 -2.30 -1.61
C CYS A 49 6.39 -1.22 -0.53
N VAL A 50 6.47 0.02 -0.95
CA VAL A 50 6.39 1.20 -0.09
C VAL A 50 4.98 1.78 -0.10
N THR A 51 4.38 1.93 -1.29
CA THR A 51 3.07 2.56 -1.47
C THR A 51 1.92 1.65 -1.07
N TYR A 52 0.80 2.22 -0.62
CA TYR A 52 -0.39 1.45 -0.28
C TYR A 52 -1.01 0.73 -1.50
N VAL A 53 -0.92 1.35 -2.70
CA VAL A 53 -1.41 0.74 -3.94
C VAL A 53 -0.54 -0.43 -4.37
N GLY A 54 0.80 -0.29 -4.29
CA GLY A 54 1.72 -1.39 -4.55
C GLY A 54 1.47 -2.57 -3.61
N LYS A 55 1.28 -2.32 -2.32
CA LYS A 55 0.91 -3.36 -1.33
C LYS A 55 -0.42 -4.04 -1.66
N LYS A 56 -1.43 -3.29 -2.11
CA LYS A 56 -2.73 -3.82 -2.53
C LYS A 56 -2.60 -4.71 -3.79
N LEU A 57 -1.73 -4.34 -4.74
CA LEU A 57 -1.44 -5.16 -5.91
C LEU A 57 -0.78 -6.49 -5.51
N VAL A 58 0.11 -6.49 -4.52
CA VAL A 58 0.67 -7.74 -3.96
C VAL A 58 -0.42 -8.61 -3.34
N ASP A 59 -1.33 -8.02 -2.55
CA ASP A 59 -2.43 -8.77 -1.89
C ASP A 59 -3.38 -9.44 -2.90
N SER A 60 -3.50 -8.89 -4.10
CA SER A 60 -4.33 -9.42 -5.19
C SER A 60 -3.55 -10.27 -6.21
N LEU A 61 -2.24 -10.47 -6.00
CA LEU A 61 -1.41 -11.19 -6.96
C LEU A 61 -1.73 -12.69 -6.98
N MET A 62 -2.12 -13.19 -8.14
CA MET A 62 -2.42 -14.60 -8.40
C MET A 62 -1.71 -15.06 -9.68
N PRO A 63 -1.38 -16.37 -9.81
CA PRO A 63 -0.90 -16.92 -11.06
C PRO A 63 -1.92 -16.70 -12.19
N ASN A 64 -1.46 -16.16 -13.31
CA ASN A 64 -2.26 -15.94 -14.51
C ASN A 64 -2.13 -17.18 -15.43
N ASN A 65 -3.21 -17.54 -16.12
CA ASN A 65 -3.26 -18.64 -17.09
C ASN A 65 -3.20 -18.16 -18.57
N ASN A 66 -3.11 -16.85 -18.78
CA ASN A 66 -2.90 -16.29 -20.12
C ASN A 66 -1.40 -16.11 -20.37
N LYS A 67 -0.90 -16.80 -21.39
CA LYS A 67 0.52 -16.75 -21.74
C LYS A 67 1.01 -15.32 -22.04
N SER A 68 0.27 -14.55 -22.81
CA SER A 68 0.69 -13.19 -23.21
C SER A 68 0.81 -12.28 -21.98
N ASP A 69 -0.11 -12.40 -21.04
CA ASP A 69 -0.09 -11.59 -19.81
C ASP A 69 1.11 -12.00 -18.91
N VAL A 70 1.38 -13.30 -18.81
CA VAL A 70 2.55 -13.81 -18.06
C VAL A 70 3.85 -13.33 -18.67
N GLU A 71 3.99 -13.40 -20.00
CA GLU A 71 5.18 -12.90 -20.71
C GLU A 71 5.38 -11.39 -20.52
N ASN A 72 4.29 -10.61 -20.56
CA ASN A 72 4.35 -9.17 -20.30
C ASN A 72 4.78 -8.86 -18.86
N MET A 73 4.18 -9.52 -17.86
CA MET A 73 4.55 -9.33 -16.44
C MET A 73 6.00 -9.74 -16.17
N LEU A 74 6.49 -10.83 -16.79
CA LEU A 74 7.88 -11.25 -16.69
C LEU A 74 8.83 -10.26 -17.35
N LYS A 75 8.43 -9.67 -18.48
CA LYS A 75 9.19 -8.65 -19.19
C LYS A 75 9.31 -7.37 -18.37
N GLU A 76 8.23 -6.92 -17.72
CA GLU A 76 8.26 -5.80 -16.79
C GLU A 76 9.26 -6.03 -15.66
N THR A 77 9.23 -7.23 -15.06
CA THR A 77 10.17 -7.60 -14.00
C THR A 77 11.61 -7.66 -14.52
N PHE A 78 11.83 -8.21 -15.71
CA PHE A 78 13.14 -8.27 -16.38
C PHE A 78 13.69 -6.86 -16.65
N ASP A 79 12.90 -5.97 -17.25
CA ASP A 79 13.29 -4.59 -17.55
C ASP A 79 13.63 -3.84 -16.24
N ALA A 80 12.84 -4.02 -15.18
CA ALA A 80 13.08 -3.39 -13.88
C ALA A 80 14.35 -3.92 -13.19
N VAL A 81 14.64 -5.21 -13.29
CA VAL A 81 15.90 -5.80 -12.80
C VAL A 81 17.08 -5.17 -13.53
N ASN A 82 17.05 -5.14 -14.87
CA ASN A 82 18.14 -4.57 -15.68
C ASN A 82 18.33 -3.08 -15.42
N LEU A 83 17.24 -2.32 -15.36
CA LEU A 83 17.28 -0.90 -15.03
C LEU A 83 17.89 -0.66 -13.64
N SER A 84 17.56 -1.50 -12.67
CA SER A 84 18.07 -1.40 -11.30
C SER A 84 19.57 -1.71 -11.15
N TYR A 85 20.15 -2.45 -12.07
CA TYR A 85 21.60 -2.65 -12.14
C TYR A 85 22.31 -1.44 -12.75
N ARG A 86 21.68 -0.74 -13.66
CA ARG A 86 22.25 0.38 -14.39
C ARG A 86 22.08 1.72 -13.68
N ASN A 87 20.96 1.93 -12.99
CA ASN A 87 20.60 3.21 -12.35
C ASN A 87 20.13 3.08 -10.91
N SER A 88 20.55 2.06 -10.17
CA SER A 88 19.99 1.79 -8.83
C SER A 88 18.47 1.57 -8.83
N MET A 89 17.86 1.43 -7.66
CA MET A 89 16.38 1.39 -7.52
C MET A 89 15.81 2.81 -7.47
N PRO A 90 14.63 3.08 -8.06
CA PRO A 90 13.96 4.36 -7.88
C PRO A 90 13.57 4.57 -6.41
N GLY A 91 13.58 5.83 -5.98
CA GLY A 91 13.19 6.19 -4.61
C GLY A 91 11.67 6.29 -4.48
N PHE A 92 11.04 5.28 -3.90
CA PHE A 92 9.65 5.37 -3.49
C PHE A 92 9.55 5.81 -2.04
N TYR A 93 8.51 6.58 -1.72
CA TYR A 93 8.10 6.87 -0.35
C TYR A 93 6.59 6.71 -0.20
N GLU A 94 6.15 6.61 1.04
CA GLU A 94 4.75 6.38 1.34
C GLU A 94 3.90 7.57 0.88
N ILE A 95 2.90 7.29 0.05
CA ILE A 95 1.85 8.23 -0.31
C ILE A 95 0.57 7.83 0.42
N SER A 96 -0.11 8.82 1.01
CA SER A 96 -1.37 8.59 1.71
C SER A 96 -2.48 8.19 0.75
N ASN A 97 -3.46 7.44 1.24
CA ASN A 97 -4.71 7.26 0.51
C ASN A 97 -5.48 8.60 0.47
N VAL A 98 -5.70 9.13 -0.71
CA VAL A 98 -6.33 10.45 -0.94
C VAL A 98 -7.73 10.33 -1.55
N GLU A 99 -8.39 9.19 -1.44
CA GLU A 99 -9.75 9.01 -2.00
C GLU A 99 -10.77 10.00 -1.44
N ILE A 100 -10.65 10.37 -0.15
CA ILE A 100 -11.52 11.34 0.50
C ILE A 100 -11.23 12.75 -0.02
N GLU A 101 -9.95 13.10 -0.15
CA GLU A 101 -9.51 14.37 -0.70
C GLU A 101 -9.98 14.58 -2.14
N LEU A 102 -9.87 13.55 -2.98
CA LEU A 102 -10.35 13.59 -4.36
C LEU A 102 -11.87 13.78 -4.43
N LYS A 103 -12.65 13.08 -3.60
CA LYS A 103 -14.10 13.29 -3.50
C LYS A 103 -14.46 14.71 -3.05
N ASN A 104 -13.71 15.27 -2.11
CA ASN A 104 -13.90 16.64 -1.68
C ASN A 104 -13.60 17.64 -2.82
N LEU A 105 -12.55 17.41 -3.61
CA LEU A 105 -12.25 18.23 -4.78
C LEU A 105 -13.34 18.15 -5.85
N GLU A 106 -13.92 16.97 -6.10
CA GLU A 106 -15.02 16.79 -7.07
C GLU A 106 -16.26 17.65 -6.75
N VAL A 107 -16.48 17.95 -5.48
CA VAL A 107 -17.58 18.85 -5.02
C VAL A 107 -17.10 20.26 -4.66
N ASN A 108 -15.88 20.64 -5.08
CA ASN A 108 -15.27 21.95 -4.85
C ASN A 108 -15.11 22.34 -3.37
N ASN A 109 -14.94 21.37 -2.48
CA ASN A 109 -14.66 21.63 -1.07
C ASN A 109 -13.21 22.10 -0.86
N THR A 110 -13.03 22.96 0.14
CA THR A 110 -11.71 23.38 0.60
C THR A 110 -11.01 22.24 1.35
N LEU A 111 -9.74 22.01 1.04
CA LEU A 111 -8.90 20.99 1.68
C LEU A 111 -8.07 21.60 2.82
N SER A 112 -7.73 20.76 3.81
CA SER A 112 -6.78 21.09 4.88
C SER A 112 -5.33 21.16 4.37
N CYS A 113 -4.43 21.78 5.15
CA CYS A 113 -2.99 21.77 4.86
C CYS A 113 -2.47 20.35 4.66
N LYS A 114 -2.84 19.41 5.54
CA LYS A 114 -2.46 18.00 5.44
C LYS A 114 -2.90 17.37 4.12
N SER A 115 -4.14 17.56 3.73
CA SER A 115 -4.70 17.04 2.48
C SER A 115 -3.99 17.59 1.25
N LEU A 116 -3.66 18.90 1.26
CA LEU A 116 -2.91 19.55 0.19
C LEU A 116 -1.47 19.03 0.10
N ILE A 117 -0.81 18.78 1.23
CA ILE A 117 0.52 18.15 1.27
C ILE A 117 0.47 16.72 0.68
N ASN A 118 -0.55 15.93 1.02
CA ASN A 118 -0.72 14.58 0.50
C ASN A 118 -0.84 14.59 -1.03
N LEU A 119 -1.67 15.45 -1.59
CA LEU A 119 -1.83 15.59 -3.05
C LEU A 119 -0.56 16.11 -3.73
N LYS A 120 0.10 17.12 -3.12
CA LYS A 120 1.39 17.62 -3.61
C LYS A 120 2.44 16.50 -3.68
N ASN A 121 2.49 15.61 -2.69
CA ASN A 121 3.46 14.52 -2.64
C ASN A 121 3.28 13.54 -3.80
N ILE A 122 2.07 13.35 -4.33
CA ILE A 122 1.83 12.54 -5.53
C ILE A 122 2.52 13.18 -6.74
N PHE A 123 2.29 14.46 -7.02
CA PHE A 123 2.96 15.15 -8.13
C PHE A 123 4.48 15.21 -7.97
N LYS A 124 4.95 15.36 -6.74
CA LYS A 124 6.38 15.37 -6.44
C LYS A 124 7.02 14.01 -6.73
N LEU A 125 6.39 12.91 -6.29
CA LEU A 125 6.87 11.56 -6.56
C LEU A 125 6.80 11.24 -8.07
N SER A 126 5.73 11.62 -8.76
CA SER A 126 5.62 11.50 -10.22
C SER A 126 6.78 12.23 -10.93
N GLN A 127 7.13 13.43 -10.48
CA GLN A 127 8.26 14.17 -11.01
C GLN A 127 9.59 13.44 -10.76
N GLU A 128 9.85 13.02 -9.55
CA GLU A 128 11.08 12.32 -9.16
C GLU A 128 11.26 11.01 -9.94
N LEU A 129 10.17 10.24 -10.13
CA LEU A 129 10.18 9.01 -10.93
C LEU A 129 10.44 9.30 -12.41
N LYS A 130 9.84 10.36 -12.95
CA LYS A 130 10.07 10.78 -14.32
C LYS A 130 11.50 11.25 -14.55
N GLU A 131 12.05 12.01 -13.62
CA GLU A 131 13.46 12.46 -13.64
C GLU A 131 14.43 11.28 -13.46
N TYR A 132 14.07 10.28 -12.63
CA TYR A 132 14.83 9.04 -12.50
C TYR A 132 15.01 8.31 -13.83
N PHE A 133 13.93 8.23 -14.65
CA PHE A 133 13.93 7.51 -15.91
C PHE A 133 14.45 8.35 -17.09
N SER A 134 14.52 9.68 -16.96
CA SER A 134 14.95 10.62 -18.01
C SER A 134 16.42 11.02 -17.91
N LYS A 135 17.28 10.23 -17.24
CA LYS A 135 18.70 10.51 -17.13
C LYS A 135 19.42 10.29 -18.47
N ASP A 136 20.34 11.16 -18.84
CA ASP A 136 21.03 11.18 -20.14
C ASP A 136 21.72 9.87 -20.53
N PHE A 137 22.13 9.04 -19.56
CA PHE A 137 22.78 7.76 -19.80
C PHE A 137 21.82 6.57 -19.98
N LEU A 138 20.50 6.80 -19.87
CA LEU A 138 19.49 5.78 -20.06
C LEU A 138 18.89 5.87 -21.46
N ASP A 139 18.99 4.79 -22.22
CA ASP A 139 18.21 4.62 -23.44
C ASP A 139 16.87 3.98 -23.09
N SER A 140 15.80 4.76 -23.15
CA SER A 140 14.44 4.30 -22.84
C SER A 140 13.96 3.17 -23.75
N SER A 141 14.53 3.02 -24.95
CA SER A 141 14.21 1.93 -25.88
C SER A 141 14.67 0.55 -25.38
N GLU A 142 15.64 0.51 -24.47
CA GLU A 142 16.09 -0.72 -23.81
C GLU A 142 15.07 -1.28 -22.78
N TYR A 143 14.11 -0.44 -22.33
CA TYR A 143 13.09 -0.79 -21.33
C TYR A 143 11.67 -0.58 -21.83
N PRO A 144 11.27 -1.27 -22.92
CA PRO A 144 10.01 -0.98 -23.60
C PRO A 144 8.77 -1.26 -22.76
N SER A 145 8.86 -2.13 -21.74
CA SER A 145 7.73 -2.42 -20.86
C SER A 145 7.54 -1.35 -19.77
N LEU A 146 8.60 -0.63 -19.39
CA LEU A 146 8.58 0.39 -18.34
C LEU A 146 8.39 1.80 -18.90
N SER A 147 8.93 2.09 -20.07
CA SER A 147 8.91 3.42 -20.68
C SER A 147 7.52 4.07 -20.68
N PRO A 148 6.43 3.40 -21.07
CA PRO A 148 5.12 4.01 -21.04
C PRO A 148 4.67 4.41 -19.63
N LEU A 149 4.98 3.58 -18.62
CA LEU A 149 4.57 3.83 -17.24
C LEU A 149 5.22 5.09 -16.67
N PHE A 150 6.50 5.33 -16.98
CA PHE A 150 7.21 6.53 -16.54
C PHE A 150 6.79 7.78 -17.32
N TYR A 151 6.60 7.69 -18.64
CA TYR A 151 6.24 8.84 -19.47
C TYR A 151 4.79 9.31 -19.28
N GLU A 152 3.89 8.41 -18.91
CA GLU A 152 2.48 8.72 -18.63
C GLU A 152 2.25 9.41 -17.29
N LEU A 153 3.23 9.40 -16.37
CA LEU A 153 3.13 10.15 -15.12
C LEU A 153 2.91 11.64 -15.41
N TYR A 154 1.94 12.25 -14.76
CA TYR A 154 1.69 13.67 -14.85
C TYR A 154 2.51 14.44 -13.81
N THR A 155 3.04 15.59 -14.18
CA THR A 155 3.85 16.42 -13.29
C THR A 155 3.41 17.88 -13.37
N ASN A 156 3.33 18.56 -12.22
CA ASN A 156 3.00 19.98 -12.18
C ASN A 156 3.88 20.68 -11.13
N LYS A 157 5.00 21.25 -11.59
CA LYS A 157 5.97 21.95 -10.73
C LYS A 157 5.38 23.21 -10.10
N ASP A 158 4.46 23.89 -10.78
CA ASP A 158 3.86 25.13 -10.28
C ASP A 158 2.99 24.87 -9.06
N ILE A 159 2.18 23.80 -9.09
CA ILE A 159 1.36 23.37 -7.95
C ILE A 159 2.26 22.94 -6.78
N VAL A 160 3.28 22.12 -7.04
CA VAL A 160 4.23 21.70 -6.01
C VAL A 160 4.87 22.93 -5.33
N THR A 161 5.37 23.87 -6.12
CA THR A 161 6.01 25.08 -5.63
C THR A 161 5.01 25.97 -4.85
N ALA A 162 3.79 26.10 -5.33
CA ALA A 162 2.75 26.90 -4.66
C ALA A 162 2.43 26.34 -3.26
N ILE A 163 2.29 25.01 -3.14
CA ILE A 163 2.03 24.37 -1.86
C ILE A 163 3.24 24.46 -0.92
N GLU A 164 4.45 24.17 -1.41
CA GLU A 164 5.70 24.25 -0.61
C GLU A 164 6.02 25.67 -0.13
N THR A 165 5.59 26.69 -0.88
CA THR A 165 5.76 28.10 -0.48
C THR A 165 4.72 28.54 0.55
N ALA A 166 3.49 27.99 0.44
CA ALA A 166 2.36 28.45 1.26
C ALA A 166 2.19 27.65 2.56
N ILE A 167 2.62 26.39 2.61
CA ILE A 167 2.37 25.48 3.73
C ILE A 167 3.69 25.01 4.33
N ILE A 168 3.89 25.23 5.63
CA ILE A 168 5.08 24.78 6.38
C ILE A 168 4.92 23.33 6.82
N ASP A 169 3.79 22.99 7.42
CA ASP A 169 3.45 21.67 7.95
C ASP A 169 1.95 21.36 7.89
N GLU A 170 1.52 20.23 8.43
CA GLU A 170 0.12 19.77 8.38
C GLU A 170 -0.91 20.75 8.97
N ASN A 171 -0.48 21.74 9.76
CA ASN A 171 -1.35 22.67 10.49
C ASN A 171 -0.99 24.13 10.27
N THR A 172 0.14 24.42 9.61
CA THR A 172 0.71 25.79 9.60
C THR A 172 0.87 26.32 8.18
N ILE A 173 0.26 27.49 7.93
CA ILE A 173 0.45 28.27 6.71
C ILE A 173 1.55 29.30 6.92
N ASP A 174 2.47 29.42 5.95
CA ASP A 174 3.57 30.40 5.97
C ASP A 174 3.05 31.82 5.77
N ASP A 175 3.71 32.80 6.39
CA ASP A 175 3.47 34.24 6.15
C ASP A 175 3.66 34.62 4.65
N LYS A 176 4.43 33.82 3.89
CA LYS A 176 4.64 34.01 2.45
C LYS A 176 3.44 33.64 1.58
N ALA A 177 2.46 32.91 2.13
CA ALA A 177 1.29 32.49 1.39
C ALA A 177 0.43 33.65 0.91
N SER A 178 0.39 34.77 1.68
CA SER A 178 -0.34 36.01 1.34
C SER A 178 0.28 37.20 2.01
N SER A 179 0.38 38.34 1.27
CA SER A 179 0.79 39.61 1.83
C SER A 179 -0.19 40.09 2.91
N THR A 180 -1.47 39.79 2.76
CA THR A 180 -2.53 40.07 3.73
C THR A 180 -2.32 39.33 5.03
N LEU A 181 -2.08 38.00 4.96
CA LEU A 181 -1.80 37.16 6.13
C LEU A 181 -0.58 37.66 6.90
N LYS A 182 0.49 37.95 6.17
CA LYS A 182 1.71 38.51 6.77
C LYS A 182 1.43 39.85 7.53
N LEU A 183 0.61 40.71 6.96
CA LEU A 183 0.24 41.99 7.61
C LEU A 183 -0.62 41.73 8.85
N ILE A 184 -1.63 40.87 8.76
CA ILE A 184 -2.51 40.53 9.89
C ILE A 184 -1.66 39.98 11.05
N ARG A 185 -0.79 38.99 10.79
CA ARG A 185 0.09 38.40 11.82
C ARG A 185 1.07 39.40 12.42
N LYS A 186 1.59 40.32 11.61
CA LYS A 186 2.40 41.46 12.13
C LYS A 186 1.59 42.32 13.09
N ASN A 187 0.34 42.62 12.74
CA ASN A 187 -0.55 43.46 13.58
C ASN A 187 -0.93 42.69 14.85
N ILE A 188 -1.18 41.39 14.80
CA ILE A 188 -1.42 40.57 15.99
C ILE A 188 -0.24 40.67 16.93
N ARG A 189 0.99 40.42 16.47
CA ARG A 189 2.21 40.50 17.30
C ARG A 189 2.38 41.89 17.92
N ASN A 190 2.18 42.92 17.15
CA ASN A 190 2.28 44.31 17.67
C ASN A 190 1.21 44.58 18.72
N THR A 191 -0.03 44.18 18.50
CA THR A 191 -1.13 44.40 19.45
C THR A 191 -0.90 43.59 20.73
N GLU A 192 -0.45 42.33 20.64
CA GLU A 192 -0.09 41.53 21.82
C GLU A 192 1.05 42.17 22.62
N GLN A 193 2.06 42.71 21.94
CA GLN A 193 3.16 43.43 22.62
C GLN A 193 2.64 44.68 23.33
N ASN A 194 1.82 45.48 22.69
CA ASN A 194 1.22 46.67 23.27
C ASN A 194 0.37 46.32 24.51
N ILE A 195 -0.40 45.23 24.46
CA ILE A 195 -1.19 44.77 25.62
C ILE A 195 -0.24 44.41 26.76
N ARG A 196 0.81 43.63 26.48
CA ARG A 196 1.79 43.22 27.50
C ARG A 196 2.49 44.43 28.14
N ASP A 197 2.92 45.36 27.34
CA ASP A 197 3.58 46.62 27.84
C ASP A 197 2.64 47.43 28.71
N THR A 198 1.39 47.59 28.28
CA THR A 198 0.37 48.31 29.05
C THR A 198 0.06 47.62 30.37
N LEU A 199 -0.08 46.30 30.38
CA LEU A 199 -0.33 45.53 31.57
C LEU A 199 0.88 45.48 32.50
N ASN A 200 2.10 45.35 31.98
CA ASN A 200 3.33 45.41 32.78
C ASN A 200 3.44 46.78 33.51
N ASN A 201 3.19 47.87 32.80
CA ASN A 201 3.16 49.19 33.41
C ASN A 201 2.07 49.30 34.49
N PHE A 202 0.91 48.66 34.27
CA PHE A 202 -0.18 48.62 35.22
C PHE A 202 0.19 47.84 36.51
N ILE A 203 0.73 46.63 36.38
CA ILE A 203 1.08 45.74 37.46
C ILE A 203 2.19 46.34 38.35
N HIS A 204 3.17 47.02 37.78
CA HIS A 204 4.29 47.64 38.48
C HIS A 204 4.04 49.04 38.97
N SER A 205 2.87 49.60 38.68
CA SER A 205 2.47 50.92 39.16
C SER A 205 2.31 50.93 40.69
N SER A 206 2.89 51.92 41.36
CA SER A 206 2.75 52.09 42.82
C SER A 206 1.30 52.22 43.29
N LYS A 207 0.41 52.60 42.40
CA LYS A 207 -1.03 52.71 42.67
C LYS A 207 -1.73 51.37 42.75
N TYR A 208 -1.38 50.40 41.85
CA TYR A 208 -2.13 49.15 41.65
C TYR A 208 -1.41 47.90 42.13
N SER A 209 -0.08 47.94 42.32
CA SER A 209 0.73 46.77 42.68
C SER A 209 0.25 46.06 43.97
N LYS A 210 -0.28 46.80 44.96
CA LYS A 210 -0.82 46.21 46.22
C LYS A 210 -2.11 45.38 46.02
N TYR A 211 -2.84 45.61 44.93
CA TYR A 211 -4.10 44.90 44.61
C TYR A 211 -3.87 43.62 43.81
N ILE A 212 -2.72 43.50 43.20
CA ILE A 212 -2.35 42.37 42.34
C ILE A 212 -2.01 41.16 43.20
N GLN A 213 -2.54 39.97 42.87
CA GLN A 213 -2.26 38.73 43.55
C GLN A 213 -0.88 38.21 43.20
N GLU A 214 -0.54 38.20 41.93
CA GLU A 214 0.73 37.78 41.36
C GLU A 214 1.12 38.69 40.19
N ASN A 215 2.40 39.04 40.06
CA ASN A 215 2.88 39.95 39.01
C ASN A 215 3.04 39.23 37.66
N ILE A 216 1.97 38.59 37.21
CA ILE A 216 1.91 37.86 35.94
C ILE A 216 0.78 38.40 35.05
N ILE A 217 0.97 38.28 33.75
CA ILE A 217 -0.07 38.46 32.74
C ILE A 217 -0.53 37.11 32.28
N THR A 218 -1.81 36.83 32.31
CA THR A 218 -2.40 35.58 31.90
C THR A 218 -3.52 35.79 30.88
N MET A 219 -4.00 34.70 30.31
CA MET A 219 -5.16 34.70 29.40
C MET A 219 -6.34 33.95 30.03
N ARG A 220 -7.52 34.53 29.91
CA ARG A 220 -8.82 33.91 30.21
C ARG A 220 -9.79 34.20 29.09
N ASN A 221 -10.50 33.20 28.60
CA ASN A 221 -11.47 33.34 27.52
C ASN A 221 -10.87 34.10 26.29
N ASN A 222 -9.64 33.78 25.90
CA ASN A 222 -8.88 34.38 24.81
C ASN A 222 -8.60 35.89 24.97
N ARG A 223 -8.66 36.42 26.22
CA ARG A 223 -8.34 37.82 26.54
C ARG A 223 -7.21 37.91 27.54
N PHE A 224 -6.34 38.87 27.38
CA PHE A 224 -5.31 39.17 28.38
C PHE A 224 -5.92 39.78 29.61
N VAL A 225 -5.56 39.26 30.78
CA VAL A 225 -6.08 39.64 32.10
C VAL A 225 -4.97 39.66 33.13
N ILE A 226 -5.22 40.29 34.26
CA ILE A 226 -4.35 40.29 35.43
C ILE A 226 -5.05 39.66 36.64
N PRO A 227 -4.31 38.88 37.48
CA PRO A 227 -4.86 38.28 38.70
C PRO A 227 -4.91 39.36 39.82
N VAL A 228 -6.08 39.65 40.33
CA VAL A 228 -6.38 40.61 41.37
C VAL A 228 -6.89 39.89 42.61
N LYS A 229 -6.49 40.33 43.83
CA LYS A 229 -7.06 39.83 45.06
C LYS A 229 -8.53 40.18 45.13
N ASP A 230 -9.38 39.23 45.50
CA ASP A 230 -10.84 39.44 45.48
C ASP A 230 -11.30 40.59 46.33
N GLU A 231 -10.64 40.84 47.50
CA GLU A 231 -10.91 41.97 48.40
C GLU A 231 -10.72 43.37 47.74
N TYR A 232 -9.92 43.45 46.65
CA TYR A 232 -9.66 44.67 45.93
C TYR A 232 -10.30 44.70 44.50
N ARG A 233 -11.28 43.82 44.26
CA ARG A 233 -11.98 43.73 42.97
C ARG A 233 -12.58 45.07 42.50
N SER A 234 -13.12 45.91 43.41
CA SER A 234 -13.72 47.19 43.13
C SER A 234 -12.70 48.29 42.84
N GLU A 235 -11.44 48.13 43.23
CA GLU A 235 -10.38 49.13 43.07
C GLU A 235 -9.82 49.17 41.65
N ILE A 236 -9.99 48.12 40.90
CA ILE A 236 -9.54 48.01 39.49
C ILE A 236 -10.75 48.10 38.57
N LYS A 237 -10.84 49.24 37.82
CA LYS A 237 -11.87 49.40 36.79
C LYS A 237 -11.60 48.48 35.62
N GLY A 238 -12.47 47.46 35.41
CA GLY A 238 -12.33 46.48 34.37
C GLY A 238 -13.44 45.44 34.34
N PHE A 239 -13.30 44.44 33.48
CA PHE A 239 -14.24 43.37 33.32
C PHE A 239 -13.66 42.05 33.94
N VAL A 240 -14.46 41.35 34.71
CA VAL A 240 -14.11 40.07 35.29
C VAL A 240 -14.34 38.97 34.26
N HIS A 241 -13.32 38.19 33.97
CA HIS A 241 -13.41 37.08 33.03
C HIS A 241 -13.41 35.74 33.71
N ASP A 242 -12.84 35.62 34.91
CA ASP A 242 -12.75 34.35 35.63
C ASP A 242 -12.48 34.61 37.12
N ILE A 243 -12.75 33.60 37.96
CA ILE A 243 -12.44 33.61 39.39
C ILE A 243 -11.73 32.28 39.70
N SER A 244 -10.67 32.35 40.54
CA SER A 244 -9.94 31.14 40.95
C SER A 244 -10.86 30.19 41.72
N ASN A 245 -10.57 28.88 41.66
CA ASN A 245 -11.35 27.85 42.39
C ASN A 245 -11.42 28.08 43.91
N ALA A 246 -10.41 28.75 44.48
CA ALA A 246 -10.38 29.11 45.88
C ALA A 246 -11.15 30.40 46.19
N GLY A 247 -11.66 31.10 45.18
CA GLY A 247 -12.39 32.38 45.35
C GLY A 247 -11.52 33.57 45.74
N SER A 248 -10.23 33.41 46.00
CA SER A 248 -9.32 34.47 46.49
C SER A 248 -8.71 35.34 45.40
N THR A 249 -8.85 34.98 44.12
CA THR A 249 -8.26 35.67 42.96
C THR A 249 -9.31 35.88 41.88
N VAL A 250 -9.42 37.09 41.42
CA VAL A 250 -10.30 37.47 40.30
C VAL A 250 -9.44 37.87 39.12
N PHE A 251 -9.74 37.33 37.94
CA PHE A 251 -9.04 37.65 36.70
C PHE A 251 -9.74 38.80 36.01
N ILE A 252 -9.12 39.99 36.05
CA ILE A 252 -9.71 41.26 35.56
C ILE A 252 -9.00 41.69 34.29
N GLU A 253 -9.78 42.11 33.28
CA GLU A 253 -9.34 42.86 32.13
C GLU A 253 -9.49 44.36 32.45
N PRO A 254 -8.39 45.09 32.66
CA PRO A 254 -8.48 46.52 32.90
C PRO A 254 -9.08 47.29 31.70
N ILE A 255 -9.83 48.34 31.94
CA ILE A 255 -10.41 49.16 30.87
C ILE A 255 -9.35 49.67 29.90
N SER A 256 -8.12 49.91 30.37
CA SER A 256 -7.00 50.41 29.57
C SER A 256 -6.58 49.49 28.40
N ILE A 257 -6.88 48.20 28.48
CA ILE A 257 -6.57 47.25 27.41
C ILE A 257 -7.81 46.68 26.70
N PHE A 258 -9.01 47.09 27.08
CA PHE A 258 -10.26 46.57 26.55
C PHE A 258 -10.33 46.68 25.00
N GLU A 259 -10.03 47.87 24.47
CA GLU A 259 -10.00 48.12 23.03
C GLU A 259 -8.88 47.31 22.33
N LEU A 260 -7.73 47.15 22.96
CA LEU A 260 -6.63 46.35 22.41
C LEU A 260 -6.99 44.84 22.32
N ASN A 261 -7.64 44.29 23.36
CA ASN A 261 -8.14 42.92 23.36
C ASN A 261 -9.26 42.75 22.30
N ASN A 262 -10.16 43.72 22.13
CA ASN A 262 -11.18 43.69 21.06
C ASN A 262 -10.52 43.67 19.67
N ASN A 263 -9.52 44.54 19.46
CA ASN A 263 -8.77 44.58 18.20
C ASN A 263 -8.01 43.27 17.95
N LEU A 264 -7.38 42.71 18.99
CA LEU A 264 -6.69 41.38 18.89
C LEU A 264 -7.66 40.27 18.49
N SER A 265 -8.85 40.23 19.11
CA SER A 265 -9.88 39.23 18.76
C SER A 265 -10.34 39.38 17.30
N LYS A 266 -10.53 40.61 16.83
CA LYS A 266 -10.86 40.88 15.42
C LYS A 266 -9.76 40.43 14.49
N LEU A 267 -8.50 40.77 14.79
CA LEU A 267 -7.36 40.35 13.97
C LEU A 267 -7.21 38.83 13.88
N LYS A 268 -7.53 38.10 14.95
CA LYS A 268 -7.52 36.61 14.93
C LYS A 268 -8.62 36.04 14.03
N ILE A 269 -9.81 36.64 14.04
CA ILE A 269 -10.89 36.27 13.12
C ILE A 269 -10.49 36.57 11.67
N ASP A 270 -9.89 37.73 11.43
CA ASP A 270 -9.40 38.13 10.10
C ASP A 270 -8.30 37.16 9.61
N GLU A 271 -7.43 36.65 10.52
CA GLU A 271 -6.44 35.61 10.21
C GLU A 271 -7.10 34.34 9.77
N GLU A 272 -8.10 33.82 10.51
CA GLU A 272 -8.83 32.59 10.17
C GLU A 272 -9.51 32.70 8.80
N ILE A 273 -10.17 33.84 8.52
CA ILE A 273 -10.81 34.09 7.22
C ILE A 273 -9.78 34.13 6.09
N GLU A 274 -8.62 34.75 6.31
CA GLU A 274 -7.58 34.78 5.27
C GLU A 274 -6.95 33.41 5.03
N ILE A 275 -6.75 32.62 6.09
CA ILE A 275 -6.29 31.22 6.00
C ILE A 275 -7.26 30.39 5.16
N GLU A 276 -8.56 30.52 5.41
CA GLU A 276 -9.58 29.78 4.63
C GLU A 276 -9.56 30.17 3.15
N LYS A 277 -9.41 31.46 2.82
CA LYS A 277 -9.24 31.94 1.43
C LYS A 277 -8.00 31.35 0.77
N ILE A 278 -6.89 31.28 1.49
CA ILE A 278 -5.64 30.69 0.97
C ILE A 278 -5.85 29.20 0.68
N LEU A 279 -6.42 28.45 1.62
CA LEU A 279 -6.70 27.03 1.45
C LEU A 279 -7.66 26.76 0.28
N MET A 280 -8.70 27.57 0.14
CA MET A 280 -9.64 27.49 -1.00
C MET A 280 -8.91 27.71 -2.32
N LYS A 281 -8.07 28.74 -2.41
CA LYS A 281 -7.28 29.03 -3.61
C LYS A 281 -6.32 27.88 -3.94
N LEU A 282 -5.62 27.34 -2.94
CA LEU A 282 -4.71 26.22 -3.13
C LEU A 282 -5.44 24.94 -3.55
N SER A 283 -6.62 24.67 -2.97
CA SER A 283 -7.47 23.54 -3.35
C SER A 283 -7.93 23.65 -4.79
N SER A 284 -8.29 24.84 -5.25
CA SER A 284 -8.75 25.06 -6.63
C SER A 284 -7.69 24.77 -7.68
N LEU A 285 -6.40 24.79 -7.34
CA LEU A 285 -5.32 24.43 -8.25
C LEU A 285 -5.37 22.96 -8.68
N PHE A 286 -5.97 22.09 -7.86
CA PHE A 286 -6.07 20.64 -8.13
C PHE A 286 -7.32 20.26 -8.95
N PHE A 287 -8.35 21.09 -9.02
CA PHE A 287 -9.62 20.75 -9.69
C PHE A 287 -9.46 20.26 -11.14
N PRO A 288 -8.60 20.86 -11.98
CA PRO A 288 -8.43 20.41 -13.35
C PRO A 288 -7.71 19.05 -13.47
N TYR A 289 -7.08 18.56 -12.40
CA TYR A 289 -6.11 17.45 -12.43
C TYR A 289 -6.56 16.22 -11.63
N ILE A 290 -7.83 16.12 -11.28
CA ILE A 290 -8.35 15.02 -10.45
C ILE A 290 -8.13 13.67 -11.13
N GLU A 291 -8.39 13.57 -12.44
CA GLU A 291 -8.22 12.32 -13.19
C GLU A 291 -6.74 11.98 -13.39
N GLU A 292 -5.88 12.97 -13.62
CA GLU A 292 -4.43 12.79 -13.68
C GLU A 292 -3.87 12.28 -12.34
N ILE A 293 -4.34 12.79 -11.22
CA ILE A 293 -3.94 12.33 -9.89
C ILE A 293 -4.36 10.88 -9.67
N LYS A 294 -5.60 10.50 -10.04
CA LYS A 294 -6.07 9.11 -9.96
C LYS A 294 -5.21 8.18 -10.80
N LYS A 295 -4.87 8.61 -12.01
CA LYS A 295 -4.00 7.86 -12.92
C LYS A 295 -2.59 7.70 -12.34
N ASP A 296 -2.01 8.78 -11.83
CA ASP A 296 -0.67 8.79 -11.23
C ASP A 296 -0.56 7.86 -10.02
N ILE A 297 -1.56 7.86 -9.13
CA ILE A 297 -1.60 6.95 -7.98
C ILE A 297 -1.50 5.48 -8.44
N ASN A 298 -2.22 5.11 -9.50
CA ASN A 298 -2.18 3.76 -10.05
C ASN A 298 -0.85 3.46 -10.73
N LEU A 299 -0.29 4.40 -11.51
CA LEU A 299 1.01 4.25 -12.16
C LEU A 299 2.14 4.12 -11.14
N ILE A 300 2.17 4.97 -10.12
CA ILE A 300 3.13 4.91 -9.01
C ILE A 300 3.04 3.56 -8.29
N GLY A 301 1.81 3.12 -7.96
CA GLY A 301 1.60 1.83 -7.31
C GLY A 301 2.06 0.66 -8.16
N ASN A 302 1.81 0.69 -9.48
CA ASN A 302 2.26 -0.33 -10.40
C ASN A 302 3.79 -0.35 -10.55
N LEU A 303 4.43 0.81 -10.67
CA LEU A 303 5.89 0.91 -10.68
C LEU A 303 6.50 0.38 -9.37
N ASP A 304 5.99 0.78 -8.21
CA ASP A 304 6.44 0.28 -6.91
C ASP A 304 6.34 -1.25 -6.83
N PHE A 305 5.21 -1.82 -7.29
CA PHE A 305 5.01 -3.27 -7.34
C PHE A 305 5.99 -3.97 -8.29
N ILE A 306 6.23 -3.42 -9.50
CA ILE A 306 7.19 -3.98 -10.46
C ILE A 306 8.61 -3.95 -9.87
N PHE A 307 9.01 -2.83 -9.24
CA PHE A 307 10.33 -2.72 -8.61
C PHE A 307 10.45 -3.56 -7.33
N ALA A 308 9.36 -3.83 -6.61
CA ALA A 308 9.34 -4.82 -5.53
C ALA A 308 9.64 -6.24 -6.04
N LYS A 309 9.05 -6.64 -7.18
CA LYS A 309 9.39 -7.91 -7.87
C LYS A 309 10.86 -7.95 -8.29
N ALA A 310 11.37 -6.85 -8.83
CA ALA A 310 12.78 -6.74 -9.24
C ALA A 310 13.73 -6.85 -8.04
N LYS A 311 13.40 -6.19 -6.92
CA LYS A 311 14.19 -6.30 -5.69
C LYS A 311 14.22 -7.72 -5.15
N TYR A 312 13.07 -8.37 -5.09
CA TYR A 312 12.98 -9.76 -4.69
C TYR A 312 13.76 -10.69 -5.63
N SER A 313 13.65 -10.48 -6.95
CA SER A 313 14.44 -11.21 -7.94
C SER A 313 15.95 -11.16 -7.66
N ARG A 314 16.48 -9.99 -7.32
CA ARG A 314 17.90 -9.84 -6.96
C ARG A 314 18.27 -10.57 -5.68
N GLU A 315 17.40 -10.58 -4.67
CA GLU A 315 17.63 -11.27 -3.40
C GLU A 315 17.75 -12.80 -3.58
N ILE A 316 16.86 -13.38 -4.40
CA ILE A 316 16.86 -14.82 -4.67
C ILE A 316 17.79 -15.24 -5.82
N LYS A 317 18.51 -14.29 -6.42
CA LYS A 317 19.29 -14.49 -7.66
C LYS A 317 18.43 -15.09 -8.76
N GLY A 318 17.22 -14.57 -8.92
CA GLY A 318 16.23 -15.09 -9.85
C GLY A 318 16.54 -14.75 -11.30
N ILE A 319 16.21 -15.66 -12.19
CA ILE A 319 16.22 -15.47 -13.65
C ILE A 319 14.78 -15.38 -14.17
N THR A 320 14.60 -14.74 -15.31
CA THR A 320 13.34 -14.75 -16.04
C THR A 320 13.22 -16.07 -16.81
N PRO A 321 12.31 -16.98 -16.44
CA PRO A 321 12.16 -18.26 -17.15
C PRO A 321 11.59 -18.03 -18.54
N LYS A 322 11.94 -18.92 -19.50
CA LYS A 322 11.31 -18.94 -20.82
C LYS A 322 9.91 -19.54 -20.71
N ILE A 323 8.92 -18.90 -21.32
CA ILE A 323 7.57 -19.45 -21.42
C ILE A 323 7.46 -20.26 -22.70
N ASN A 324 7.18 -21.56 -22.58
CA ASN A 324 7.10 -22.49 -23.70
C ASN A 324 5.64 -22.80 -24.09
N LEU A 325 5.44 -23.43 -25.27
CA LEU A 325 4.15 -23.88 -25.78
C LEU A 325 3.96 -25.40 -25.71
N LYS A 326 4.99 -26.14 -25.29
CA LYS A 326 5.03 -27.59 -25.40
C LYS A 326 4.51 -28.34 -24.18
N LYS A 327 3.93 -27.63 -23.19
CA LYS A 327 3.52 -28.18 -21.89
C LYS A 327 4.68 -28.81 -21.11
N GLU A 328 5.87 -28.21 -21.21
CA GLU A 328 7.08 -28.68 -20.55
C GLU A 328 7.42 -27.81 -19.34
N ILE A 329 7.89 -28.46 -18.29
CA ILE A 329 8.65 -27.87 -17.20
C ILE A 329 10.10 -28.34 -17.37
N ASN A 330 11.02 -27.39 -17.57
CA ASN A 330 12.44 -27.67 -17.57
C ASN A 330 13.11 -26.72 -16.57
N LEU A 331 13.39 -27.20 -15.37
CA LEU A 331 14.06 -26.46 -14.32
C LEU A 331 15.48 -26.96 -14.17
N ILE A 332 16.46 -26.07 -14.25
CA ILE A 332 17.89 -26.38 -14.16
C ILE A 332 18.42 -25.74 -12.88
N ASN A 333 19.01 -26.54 -11.99
CA ASN A 333 19.56 -26.09 -10.71
C ASN A 333 18.61 -25.18 -9.92
N ALA A 334 17.32 -25.47 -9.97
CA ALA A 334 16.30 -24.70 -9.31
C ALA A 334 16.38 -24.85 -7.79
N ARG A 335 16.12 -23.78 -7.07
CA ARG A 335 16.21 -23.70 -5.61
C ARG A 335 14.87 -23.28 -5.01
N HIS A 336 14.55 -23.79 -3.84
CA HIS A 336 13.38 -23.32 -3.10
C HIS A 336 13.66 -21.93 -2.53
N PRO A 337 12.89 -20.89 -2.90
CA PRO A 337 13.23 -19.49 -2.58
C PRO A 337 13.16 -19.15 -1.08
N LEU A 338 12.39 -19.94 -0.30
CA LEU A 338 12.24 -19.74 1.15
C LEU A 338 13.29 -20.47 1.98
N ILE A 339 14.11 -21.31 1.34
CA ILE A 339 15.24 -21.97 2.01
C ILE A 339 16.49 -21.15 1.73
N GLY A 340 17.22 -20.79 2.79
CA GLY A 340 18.42 -19.95 2.65
C GLY A 340 19.41 -20.53 1.61
N PHE A 341 19.94 -19.66 0.76
CA PHE A 341 20.75 -20.03 -0.41
C PHE A 341 21.89 -21.03 -0.11
N ASN A 342 22.51 -20.93 1.07
CA ASN A 342 23.58 -21.81 1.51
C ASN A 342 23.12 -23.18 2.05
N LYS A 343 21.82 -23.35 2.26
CA LYS A 343 21.23 -24.59 2.81
C LYS A 343 20.42 -25.37 1.77
N VAL A 344 19.94 -24.69 0.73
CA VAL A 344 19.10 -25.30 -0.30
C VAL A 344 19.95 -26.15 -1.25
N VAL A 345 19.51 -27.37 -1.49
CA VAL A 345 20.09 -28.22 -2.52
C VAL A 345 19.38 -27.93 -3.84
N PRO A 346 20.10 -27.52 -4.90
CA PRO A 346 19.48 -27.29 -6.19
C PRO A 346 18.97 -28.59 -6.81
N ILE A 347 17.84 -28.51 -7.52
CA ILE A 347 17.24 -29.64 -8.24
C ILE A 347 17.13 -29.30 -9.73
N SER A 348 17.31 -30.33 -10.57
CA SER A 348 17.00 -30.22 -12.00
C SER A 348 15.92 -31.23 -12.35
N ILE A 349 14.84 -30.70 -12.97
CA ILE A 349 13.63 -31.48 -13.30
C ILE A 349 13.21 -31.16 -14.72
N ASN A 350 12.91 -32.20 -15.46
CA ASN A 350 12.24 -32.16 -16.77
C ASN A 350 10.93 -32.92 -16.69
N LEU A 351 9.84 -32.36 -17.17
CA LEU A 351 8.51 -32.96 -17.25
C LEU A 351 7.79 -32.42 -18.49
N GLY A 352 7.10 -33.29 -19.24
CA GLY A 352 6.26 -32.90 -20.37
C GLY A 352 6.88 -33.12 -21.76
N ASN A 353 8.20 -33.36 -21.87
CA ASN A 353 8.85 -33.67 -23.15
C ASN A 353 8.66 -35.15 -23.55
N ASP A 354 9.21 -36.04 -22.75
CA ASP A 354 9.21 -37.48 -23.01
C ASP A 354 8.13 -38.22 -22.20
N PHE A 355 7.67 -37.64 -21.13
CA PHE A 355 6.66 -38.20 -20.22
C PHE A 355 5.85 -37.09 -19.54
N SER A 356 4.57 -37.36 -19.28
CA SER A 356 3.63 -36.45 -18.61
C SER A 356 3.55 -36.66 -17.10
N THR A 357 4.10 -37.75 -16.58
CA THR A 357 4.05 -38.12 -15.18
C THR A 357 5.45 -38.45 -14.68
N LEU A 358 5.85 -37.86 -13.55
CA LEU A 358 7.10 -38.10 -12.87
C LEU A 358 6.84 -38.63 -11.47
N VAL A 359 7.31 -39.84 -11.17
CA VAL A 359 7.24 -40.46 -9.85
C VAL A 359 8.59 -40.32 -9.15
N ILE A 360 8.58 -39.65 -7.97
CA ILE A 360 9.78 -39.45 -7.16
C ILE A 360 9.74 -40.40 -5.98
N THR A 361 10.70 -41.32 -5.91
CA THR A 361 10.82 -42.33 -4.85
C THR A 361 12.04 -42.07 -3.97
N GLY A 362 12.02 -42.58 -2.74
CA GLY A 362 13.13 -42.46 -1.79
C GLY A 362 12.67 -42.27 -0.34
N PRO A 363 13.59 -42.15 0.61
CA PRO A 363 13.26 -41.93 2.02
C PRO A 363 12.61 -40.56 2.24
N ASN A 364 11.80 -40.40 3.31
CA ASN A 364 11.10 -39.13 3.59
C ASN A 364 12.08 -37.98 3.87
N THR A 365 13.25 -38.28 4.40
CA THR A 365 14.34 -37.30 4.62
C THR A 365 15.06 -36.87 3.33
N GLY A 366 14.73 -37.49 2.18
CA GLY A 366 15.37 -37.22 0.88
C GLY A 366 14.90 -35.98 0.14
N GLY A 367 14.02 -35.18 0.71
CA GLY A 367 13.57 -33.91 0.11
C GLY A 367 12.47 -34.04 -0.96
N LYS A 368 11.72 -35.16 -1.02
CA LYS A 368 10.62 -35.37 -1.98
C LYS A 368 9.58 -34.26 -1.93
N THR A 369 9.02 -33.99 -0.75
CA THR A 369 8.04 -32.91 -0.50
C THR A 369 8.59 -31.56 -0.87
N VAL A 370 9.84 -31.25 -0.53
CA VAL A 370 10.51 -29.98 -0.88
C VAL A 370 10.65 -29.86 -2.40
N THR A 371 10.94 -30.98 -3.11
CA THR A 371 11.02 -30.98 -4.56
C THR A 371 9.67 -30.62 -5.20
N LEU A 372 8.58 -31.30 -4.76
CA LEU A 372 7.22 -31.00 -5.22
C LEU A 372 6.84 -29.53 -4.95
N LYS A 373 7.05 -29.03 -3.72
CA LYS A 373 6.81 -27.64 -3.35
C LYS A 373 7.64 -26.70 -4.22
N THR A 374 8.92 -27.01 -4.48
CA THR A 374 9.78 -26.17 -5.33
C THR A 374 9.21 -26.05 -6.73
N VAL A 375 8.86 -27.14 -7.38
CA VAL A 375 8.29 -27.12 -8.74
C VAL A 375 7.01 -26.31 -8.78
N GLY A 376 6.05 -26.61 -7.90
CA GLY A 376 4.77 -25.91 -7.85
C GLY A 376 4.91 -24.41 -7.56
N LEU A 377 5.74 -24.07 -6.58
CA LEU A 377 5.97 -22.67 -6.19
C LEU A 377 6.65 -21.89 -7.32
N LEU A 378 7.67 -22.43 -7.98
CA LEU A 378 8.34 -21.74 -9.08
C LEU A 378 7.44 -21.59 -10.31
N CYS A 379 6.56 -22.55 -10.60
CA CYS A 379 5.53 -22.38 -11.62
C CYS A 379 4.53 -21.26 -11.25
N ALA A 380 4.05 -21.26 -10.00
CA ALA A 380 3.16 -20.20 -9.52
C ALA A 380 3.82 -18.81 -9.56
N MET A 381 5.09 -18.71 -9.15
CA MET A 381 5.87 -17.48 -9.22
C MET A 381 6.00 -16.97 -10.66
N ALA A 382 6.42 -17.83 -11.60
CA ALA A 382 6.57 -17.45 -13.00
C ALA A 382 5.23 -17.01 -13.62
N CYS A 383 4.15 -17.75 -13.37
CA CYS A 383 2.80 -17.36 -13.82
C CYS A 383 2.28 -16.06 -13.19
N SER A 384 2.91 -15.59 -12.10
CA SER A 384 2.64 -14.31 -11.45
C SER A 384 3.61 -13.19 -11.88
N GLY A 385 4.44 -13.42 -12.91
CA GLY A 385 5.42 -12.44 -13.40
C GLY A 385 6.62 -12.25 -12.47
N LEU A 386 6.93 -13.26 -11.63
CA LEU A 386 8.10 -13.27 -10.75
C LEU A 386 9.22 -14.08 -11.38
N ASN A 387 10.45 -13.59 -11.26
CA ASN A 387 11.64 -14.37 -11.58
C ASN A 387 11.80 -15.53 -10.60
N ILE A 388 12.46 -16.60 -11.06
CA ILE A 388 12.65 -17.83 -10.29
C ILE A 388 14.14 -18.10 -10.02
N PRO A 389 14.50 -18.63 -8.84
CA PRO A 389 15.88 -18.99 -8.52
C PRO A 389 16.28 -20.32 -9.21
N ALA A 390 16.68 -20.23 -10.46
CA ALA A 390 17.12 -21.33 -11.31
C ALA A 390 18.24 -20.84 -12.24
N ASP A 391 18.86 -21.78 -12.96
CA ASP A 391 19.86 -21.41 -13.96
C ASP A 391 19.21 -21.00 -15.29
N GLU A 392 19.97 -20.27 -16.11
CA GLU A 392 19.56 -19.86 -17.47
C GLU A 392 19.12 -21.06 -18.29
N ASN A 393 18.19 -20.81 -19.22
CA ASN A 393 17.50 -21.81 -20.04
C ASN A 393 16.46 -22.68 -19.30
N SER A 394 16.17 -22.40 -18.05
CA SER A 394 14.96 -22.95 -17.42
C SER A 394 13.71 -22.41 -18.14
N SER A 395 12.74 -23.31 -18.35
CA SER A 395 11.49 -22.96 -19.02
C SER A 395 10.29 -23.58 -18.31
N ILE A 396 9.16 -22.87 -18.40
CA ILE A 396 7.91 -23.26 -17.75
C ILE A 396 6.77 -23.09 -18.74
N TYR A 397 5.79 -23.98 -18.66
CA TYR A 397 4.50 -23.86 -19.33
C TYR A 397 3.52 -23.06 -18.44
N VAL A 398 2.67 -22.24 -19.03
CA VAL A 398 1.58 -21.56 -18.33
C VAL A 398 0.40 -22.50 -18.19
N PHE A 399 0.23 -23.03 -16.99
CA PHE A 399 -0.86 -23.97 -16.68
C PHE A 399 -2.18 -23.24 -16.42
N ASP A 400 -3.30 -23.87 -16.78
CA ASP A 400 -4.63 -23.35 -16.46
C ASP A 400 -4.87 -23.32 -14.95
N LYS A 401 -4.39 -24.38 -14.25
CA LYS A 401 -4.50 -24.54 -12.79
C LYS A 401 -3.28 -25.28 -12.25
N ILE A 402 -2.94 -24.98 -11.01
CA ILE A 402 -1.91 -25.68 -10.24
C ILE A 402 -2.61 -26.29 -9.03
N PHE A 403 -2.61 -27.62 -8.96
CA PHE A 403 -3.15 -28.36 -7.83
C PHE A 403 -2.03 -28.93 -6.98
N ALA A 404 -2.21 -28.86 -5.67
CA ALA A 404 -1.26 -29.38 -4.70
C ALA A 404 -2.00 -30.16 -3.61
N ASP A 405 -1.77 -31.47 -3.57
CA ASP A 405 -2.12 -32.31 -2.42
C ASP A 405 -0.82 -32.68 -1.68
N ILE A 406 -0.32 -31.67 -0.94
CA ILE A 406 0.94 -31.73 -0.19
C ILE A 406 0.62 -31.26 1.23
N GLY A 407 0.95 -32.02 2.25
CA GLY A 407 0.71 -31.60 3.63
C GLY A 407 1.35 -32.54 4.64
N ASP A 408 1.94 -31.96 5.69
CA ASP A 408 2.43 -32.66 6.88
C ASP A 408 1.26 -32.99 7.81
N ASN A 409 0.60 -34.11 7.64
CA ASN A 409 -0.32 -34.66 8.65
C ASN A 409 0.46 -35.55 9.62
N GLN A 410 1.45 -35.01 10.32
CA GLN A 410 2.21 -35.74 11.35
C GLN A 410 1.54 -35.67 12.74
N SER A 411 0.23 -35.70 12.84
CA SER A 411 -0.43 -35.93 14.14
C SER A 411 -0.82 -37.37 14.27
N ILE A 412 -0.24 -38.06 15.25
CA ILE A 412 -0.42 -39.50 15.53
C ILE A 412 -1.88 -39.91 15.84
N SER A 413 -2.76 -38.92 16.09
CA SER A 413 -4.17 -39.12 16.45
C SER A 413 -5.16 -39.13 15.26
N GLU A 414 -4.72 -38.90 14.00
CA GLU A 414 -5.59 -38.65 12.85
C GLU A 414 -5.36 -39.54 11.60
N SER A 415 -4.74 -40.69 11.70
CA SER A 415 -4.37 -41.50 10.52
C SER A 415 -5.55 -41.95 9.61
N LEU A 416 -6.75 -42.15 10.16
CA LEU A 416 -7.97 -42.43 9.39
C LEU A 416 -8.63 -41.19 8.79
N SER A 417 -8.44 -40.03 9.42
CA SER A 417 -8.92 -38.74 8.90
C SER A 417 -8.03 -38.23 7.77
N THR A 418 -6.72 -38.52 7.80
CA THR A 418 -5.73 -38.15 6.78
C THR A 418 -5.99 -38.84 5.43
N PHE A 419 -6.15 -40.16 5.38
CA PHE A 419 -6.47 -40.86 4.14
C PHE A 419 -7.75 -40.34 3.49
N SER A 420 -8.82 -40.16 4.29
CA SER A 420 -10.10 -39.66 3.80
C SER A 420 -9.98 -38.22 3.26
N SER A 421 -9.17 -37.35 3.90
CA SER A 421 -8.96 -35.97 3.44
C SER A 421 -8.16 -35.94 2.14
N HIS A 422 -7.10 -36.73 2.01
CA HIS A 422 -6.34 -36.86 0.75
C HIS A 422 -7.23 -37.38 -0.38
N MET A 423 -8.05 -38.40 -0.14
CA MET A 423 -8.97 -38.93 -1.16
C MET A 423 -10.02 -37.90 -1.57
N THR A 424 -10.55 -37.12 -0.63
CA THR A 424 -11.48 -36.05 -0.94
C THR A 424 -10.81 -35.00 -1.83
N ASN A 425 -9.59 -34.57 -1.50
CA ASN A 425 -8.82 -33.65 -2.33
C ASN A 425 -8.54 -34.22 -3.74
N ILE A 426 -8.13 -35.48 -3.85
CA ILE A 426 -7.89 -36.14 -5.15
C ILE A 426 -9.18 -36.17 -5.99
N VAL A 427 -10.32 -36.52 -5.40
CA VAL A 427 -11.63 -36.46 -6.10
C VAL A 427 -11.98 -35.07 -6.59
N GLU A 428 -11.67 -34.06 -5.81
CA GLU A 428 -11.87 -32.64 -6.23
C GLU A 428 -10.90 -32.26 -7.36
N ILE A 429 -9.62 -32.66 -7.26
CA ILE A 429 -8.63 -32.44 -8.32
C ILE A 429 -9.08 -33.09 -9.63
N ILE A 430 -9.54 -34.37 -9.58
CA ILE A 430 -10.06 -35.08 -10.74
C ILE A 430 -11.23 -34.32 -11.40
N LYS A 431 -12.15 -33.77 -10.60
CA LYS A 431 -13.30 -33.02 -11.12
C LYS A 431 -12.94 -31.67 -11.74
N ASP A 432 -11.94 -31.02 -11.17
CA ASP A 432 -11.61 -29.62 -11.50
C ASP A 432 -10.40 -29.49 -12.43
N SER A 433 -9.64 -30.56 -12.67
CA SER A 433 -8.46 -30.55 -13.55
C SER A 433 -8.83 -30.48 -15.03
N SER A 434 -7.93 -29.92 -15.81
CA SER A 434 -7.97 -29.86 -17.27
C SER A 434 -6.73 -30.55 -17.85
N LYS A 435 -6.70 -30.75 -19.16
CA LYS A 435 -5.51 -31.27 -19.87
C LYS A 435 -4.27 -30.34 -19.76
N ASN A 436 -4.45 -29.12 -19.21
CA ASN A 436 -3.39 -28.15 -19.01
C ASN A 436 -3.17 -27.83 -17.53
N SER A 437 -3.51 -28.74 -16.63
CA SER A 437 -3.30 -28.58 -15.20
C SER A 437 -1.96 -29.19 -14.76
N LEU A 438 -1.28 -28.52 -13.81
CA LEU A 438 -0.17 -29.12 -13.06
C LEU A 438 -0.71 -29.74 -11.79
N ILE A 439 -0.47 -31.02 -11.59
CA ILE A 439 -0.95 -31.79 -10.42
C ILE A 439 0.27 -32.27 -9.63
N LEU A 440 0.32 -31.90 -8.36
CA LEU A 440 1.40 -32.26 -7.44
C LEU A 440 0.80 -33.01 -6.25
N VAL A 441 1.16 -34.27 -6.11
CA VAL A 441 0.64 -35.16 -5.06
C VAL A 441 1.80 -35.71 -4.26
N ASP A 442 1.75 -35.60 -2.95
CA ASP A 442 2.69 -36.24 -2.03
C ASP A 442 2.02 -37.45 -1.37
N GLU A 443 2.79 -38.50 -1.14
CA GLU A 443 2.37 -39.72 -0.44
C GLU A 443 1.08 -40.39 -0.98
N LEU A 444 0.89 -40.39 -2.32
CA LEU A 444 -0.31 -40.97 -2.94
C LEU A 444 -0.50 -42.45 -2.53
N GLY A 445 -1.68 -42.77 -1.97
CA GLY A 445 -2.02 -44.11 -1.48
C GLY A 445 -1.49 -44.43 -0.08
N SER A 446 -0.91 -43.48 0.65
CA SER A 446 -0.52 -43.66 2.05
C SER A 446 -1.74 -43.72 2.97
N GLY A 447 -1.61 -44.34 4.15
CA GLY A 447 -2.66 -44.37 5.19
C GLY A 447 -3.70 -45.49 5.04
N THR A 448 -3.51 -46.44 4.09
CA THR A 448 -4.31 -47.67 3.95
C THR A 448 -3.38 -48.90 3.82
N ASP A 449 -3.96 -50.06 3.58
CA ASP A 449 -3.18 -51.25 3.29
C ASP A 449 -2.20 -51.02 2.13
N PRO A 450 -0.92 -51.40 2.23
CA PRO A 450 0.09 -51.07 1.22
C PRO A 450 -0.25 -51.58 -0.20
N ILE A 451 -0.91 -52.74 -0.33
CA ILE A 451 -1.29 -53.32 -1.62
C ILE A 451 -2.47 -52.56 -2.22
N GLU A 452 -3.49 -52.26 -1.39
CA GLU A 452 -4.65 -51.45 -1.81
C GLU A 452 -4.25 -50.06 -2.17
N GLY A 453 -3.41 -49.40 -1.34
CA GLY A 453 -2.90 -48.06 -1.57
C GLY A 453 -2.08 -47.97 -2.86
N ALA A 454 -1.21 -48.92 -3.14
CA ALA A 454 -0.43 -48.96 -4.37
C ALA A 454 -1.32 -49.12 -5.62
N ASN A 455 -2.32 -50.02 -5.60
CA ASN A 455 -3.25 -50.19 -6.71
C ASN A 455 -4.12 -48.96 -6.96
N LEU A 456 -4.57 -48.31 -5.88
CA LEU A 456 -5.32 -47.04 -5.96
C LEU A 456 -4.43 -45.93 -6.57
N ALA A 457 -3.19 -45.81 -6.12
CA ALA A 457 -2.25 -44.82 -6.65
C ALA A 457 -2.00 -45.03 -8.15
N ILE A 458 -1.79 -46.26 -8.60
CA ILE A 458 -1.65 -46.59 -10.03
C ILE A 458 -2.90 -46.15 -10.80
N SER A 459 -4.09 -46.50 -10.34
CA SER A 459 -5.35 -46.16 -11.01
C SER A 459 -5.57 -44.62 -11.11
N ILE A 460 -5.18 -43.86 -10.07
CA ILE A 460 -5.25 -42.40 -10.10
C ILE A 460 -4.24 -41.84 -11.10
N LEU A 461 -3.00 -42.36 -11.14
CA LEU A 461 -1.99 -41.89 -12.09
C LEU A 461 -2.38 -42.23 -13.53
N ASP A 462 -2.93 -43.42 -13.79
CA ASP A 462 -3.43 -43.80 -15.11
C ASP A 462 -4.54 -42.82 -15.58
N TYR A 463 -5.47 -42.51 -14.68
CA TYR A 463 -6.53 -41.52 -14.98
C TYR A 463 -5.99 -40.14 -15.35
N PHE A 464 -4.96 -39.65 -14.67
CA PHE A 464 -4.35 -38.36 -14.98
C PHE A 464 -3.51 -38.36 -16.26
N GLN A 465 -3.17 -39.52 -16.81
CA GLN A 465 -2.47 -39.66 -18.10
C GLN A 465 -3.40 -39.60 -19.32
N GLU A 466 -4.69 -39.95 -19.15
CA GLU A 466 -5.71 -39.89 -20.19
C GLU A 466 -6.21 -38.45 -20.41
#